data_49051343aeb55e0068eee6e8e14afc94
#
_entry.id   49051343aeb55e0068eee6e8e14afc94
#
_cell.length_a   1.000
_cell.length_b   1.000
_cell.length_c   1.000
_cell.angle_alpha   90.00
_cell.angle_beta   90.00
_cell.angle_gamma   90.00
#
_symmetry.space_group_name_H-M   'P 1'
#
loop_
_entity.id
_entity.type
_entity.pdbx_description
1 polymer ?
#
loop_
_entity_poly.entity_id
_entity_poly.type
_entity_poly.pdbx_seq_one_letter_code
_entity_poly.pdbx_strand_id
1 'polypeptide(L)'
;MTTHSHHDNVEKQFGSQANAYLHSAVHAAGRDLARLAQRLSDFSHAHVLDMGCGAGHASFVAAQHANSVVAYDLSASMLEVVAGAAEERHLSNITLRQGYAEKLPFEDASFEVVISRYSAHHWHDVGQALREVYRVLKPGGVLIIMDVMSPGHPVRDIWLQTVEALRDTSHVRNYSSGEWLAMVNNAMLVTNTVITDRLSLEFRSWVTRMRTPAPLVEAIRLYQASAPVEVKRYFELQDDGSFSSDTIMLEAHKAV
;
A
#
# COMPACT_ATOMS: atom_id res chain seq x y z
N MET A 1 10.67 16.57 -25.38
CA MET A 1 9.78 16.09 -24.28
C MET A 1 10.41 14.83 -23.76
N THR A 2 10.90 14.83 -22.53
CA THR A 2 11.39 13.62 -21.85
C THR A 2 10.19 12.72 -21.56
N THR A 3 10.16 11.55 -22.20
CA THR A 3 9.14 10.52 -21.93
C THR A 3 9.50 9.86 -20.60
N HIS A 4 8.84 10.26 -19.52
CA HIS A 4 8.95 9.57 -18.25
C HIS A 4 7.95 8.40 -18.20
N SER A 5 8.40 7.23 -17.78
CA SER A 5 7.53 6.08 -17.53
C SER A 5 6.70 6.31 -16.25
N HIS A 6 5.66 5.48 -16.03
CA HIS A 6 4.92 5.50 -14.77
C HIS A 6 5.84 5.20 -13.57
N HIS A 7 6.75 4.25 -13.71
CA HIS A 7 7.72 3.90 -12.67
C HIS A 7 8.64 5.09 -12.31
N ASP A 8 9.11 5.86 -13.33
CA ASP A 8 9.91 7.08 -13.07
C ASP A 8 9.09 8.12 -12.28
N ASN A 9 7.76 8.20 -12.54
CA ASN A 9 6.87 9.09 -11.82
C ASN A 9 6.70 8.66 -10.36
N VAL A 10 6.50 7.38 -10.08
CA VAL A 10 6.43 6.81 -8.73
C VAL A 10 7.73 7.08 -7.97
N GLU A 11 8.89 6.76 -8.55
CA GLU A 11 10.19 6.98 -7.91
C GLU A 11 10.43 8.46 -7.58
N LYS A 12 10.13 9.37 -8.52
CA LYS A 12 10.25 10.82 -8.32
C LYS A 12 9.33 11.31 -7.20
N GLN A 13 8.10 10.80 -7.13
CA GLN A 13 7.09 11.21 -6.16
C GLN A 13 7.48 10.80 -4.74
N PHE A 14 7.95 9.57 -4.55
CA PHE A 14 8.23 9.00 -3.23
C PHE A 14 9.68 9.20 -2.78
N GLY A 15 10.65 9.13 -3.68
CA GLY A 15 12.07 9.19 -3.34
C GLY A 15 12.47 10.45 -2.56
N SER A 16 11.93 11.61 -2.93
CA SER A 16 12.24 12.88 -2.26
C SER A 16 11.55 13.04 -0.89
N GLN A 17 10.70 12.10 -0.47
CA GLN A 17 9.83 12.21 0.71
C GLN A 17 9.99 11.05 1.70
N ALA A 18 10.96 10.17 1.47
CA ALA A 18 11.13 8.93 2.24
C ALA A 18 11.17 9.17 3.77
N ASN A 19 11.90 10.19 4.24
CA ASN A 19 11.94 10.55 5.67
C ASN A 19 10.59 11.05 6.22
N ALA A 20 9.80 11.77 5.42
CA ALA A 20 8.49 12.24 5.84
C ALA A 20 7.50 11.08 6.03
N TYR A 21 7.63 10.02 5.23
CA TYR A 21 6.84 8.81 5.36
C TYR A 21 7.21 8.01 6.62
N LEU A 22 8.49 7.93 6.99
CA LEU A 22 8.95 7.25 8.21
C LEU A 22 8.31 7.84 9.48
N HIS A 23 8.15 9.17 9.53
CA HIS A 23 7.59 9.87 10.69
C HIS A 23 6.09 10.15 10.59
N SER A 24 5.43 9.69 9.54
CA SER A 24 3.99 9.87 9.34
C SER A 24 3.18 9.05 10.33
N ALA A 25 2.42 9.70 11.23
CA ALA A 25 1.59 9.02 12.23
C ALA A 25 0.58 8.03 11.60
N VAL A 26 0.01 8.36 10.43
CA VAL A 26 -0.93 7.50 9.70
C VAL A 26 -0.27 6.18 9.25
N HIS A 27 1.05 6.22 8.92
CA HIS A 27 1.78 5.04 8.47
C HIS A 27 2.46 4.31 9.62
N ALA A 28 2.90 5.03 10.65
CA ALA A 28 3.66 4.47 11.79
C ALA A 28 2.78 3.71 12.79
N ALA A 29 1.48 3.99 12.85
CA ALA A 29 0.56 3.37 13.78
C ALA A 29 -0.83 3.20 13.13
N GLY A 30 -1.36 2.00 13.15
CA GLY A 30 -2.68 1.69 12.61
C GLY A 30 -3.17 0.33 13.08
N ARG A 31 -4.51 0.12 13.03
CA ARG A 31 -5.11 -1.17 13.36
C ARG A 31 -4.63 -2.29 12.44
N ASP A 32 -4.32 -1.94 11.20
CA ASP A 32 -3.75 -2.83 10.19
C ASP A 32 -2.39 -3.40 10.61
N LEU A 33 -1.47 -2.55 11.13
CA LEU A 33 -0.18 -3.01 11.66
C LEU A 33 -0.34 -3.89 12.91
N ALA A 34 -1.27 -3.56 13.81
CA ALA A 34 -1.54 -4.39 14.98
C ALA A 34 -2.07 -5.78 14.58
N ARG A 35 -2.98 -5.84 13.59
CA ARG A 35 -3.47 -7.11 13.03
C ARG A 35 -2.37 -7.88 12.30
N LEU A 36 -1.51 -7.18 11.55
CA LEU A 36 -0.35 -7.78 10.90
C LEU A 36 0.57 -8.44 11.95
N ALA A 37 0.90 -7.72 13.04
CA ALA A 37 1.72 -8.27 14.13
C ALA A 37 1.07 -9.53 14.74
N GLN A 38 -0.22 -9.48 15.04
CA GLN A 38 -0.97 -10.62 15.56
C GLN A 38 -0.93 -11.80 14.57
N ARG A 39 -1.13 -11.54 13.28
CA ARG A 39 -1.14 -12.60 12.28
C ARG A 39 0.25 -13.22 12.08
N LEU A 40 1.30 -12.41 12.10
CA LEU A 40 2.67 -12.87 11.91
C LEU A 40 3.23 -13.63 13.13
N SER A 41 2.60 -13.55 14.29
CA SER A 41 2.99 -14.36 15.46
C SER A 41 2.93 -15.87 15.20
N ASP A 42 2.14 -16.32 14.24
CA ASP A 42 2.03 -17.71 13.81
C ASP A 42 3.16 -18.12 12.83
N PHE A 43 4.01 -17.19 12.40
CA PHE A 43 4.99 -17.35 11.32
C PHE A 43 6.44 -17.11 11.76
N SER A 44 6.81 -17.52 12.97
CA SER A 44 8.15 -17.25 13.55
C SER A 44 9.33 -17.77 12.72
N HIS A 45 9.12 -18.75 11.86
CA HIS A 45 10.13 -19.33 10.98
C HIS A 45 10.04 -18.84 9.53
N ALA A 46 9.11 -17.91 9.23
CA ALA A 46 8.82 -17.49 7.88
C ALA A 46 9.94 -16.60 7.29
N HIS A 47 10.12 -16.76 5.97
CA HIS A 47 10.73 -15.77 5.12
C HIS A 47 9.62 -14.88 4.56
N VAL A 48 9.65 -13.60 4.86
CA VAL A 48 8.62 -12.63 4.50
C VAL A 48 9.12 -11.70 3.42
N LEU A 49 8.30 -11.46 2.40
CA LEU A 49 8.49 -10.40 1.42
C LEU A 49 7.53 -9.25 1.73
N ASP A 50 8.04 -8.05 1.98
CA ASP A 50 7.26 -6.80 2.05
C ASP A 50 7.37 -6.07 0.71
N MET A 51 6.33 -6.19 -0.13
CA MET A 51 6.32 -5.74 -1.52
C MET A 51 5.73 -4.33 -1.64
N GLY A 52 6.57 -3.37 -2.07
CA GLY A 52 6.29 -1.95 -2.01
C GLY A 52 6.37 -1.46 -0.57
N CYS A 53 7.50 -1.74 0.09
CA CYS A 53 7.67 -1.52 1.53
C CYS A 53 7.67 -0.04 1.94
N GLY A 54 7.89 0.89 1.00
CA GLY A 54 8.02 2.31 1.31
C GLY A 54 9.03 2.56 2.42
N ALA A 55 8.65 3.32 3.44
CA ALA A 55 9.51 3.61 4.60
C ALA A 55 9.62 2.45 5.63
N GLY A 56 9.10 1.24 5.32
CA GLY A 56 9.39 0.01 6.05
C GLY A 56 8.51 -0.31 7.24
N HIS A 57 7.40 0.38 7.48
CA HIS A 57 6.58 0.15 8.67
C HIS A 57 6.08 -1.29 8.79
N ALA A 58 5.64 -1.93 7.69
CA ALA A 58 5.24 -3.32 7.69
C ALA A 58 6.46 -4.26 7.81
N SER A 59 7.58 -3.91 7.18
CA SER A 59 8.86 -4.64 7.33
C SER A 59 9.33 -4.69 8.78
N PHE A 60 9.25 -3.56 9.53
CA PHE A 60 9.68 -3.52 10.93
C PHE A 60 8.77 -4.37 11.83
N VAL A 61 7.47 -4.38 11.57
CA VAL A 61 6.53 -5.28 12.28
C VAL A 61 6.87 -6.73 11.94
N ALA A 62 7.05 -7.05 10.67
CA ALA A 62 7.38 -8.41 10.24
C ALA A 62 8.70 -8.91 10.84
N ALA A 63 9.72 -8.07 10.91
CA ALA A 63 11.04 -8.43 11.45
C ALA A 63 11.02 -8.82 12.94
N GLN A 64 10.03 -8.38 13.70
CA GLN A 64 9.86 -8.77 15.10
C GLN A 64 9.26 -10.16 15.28
N HIS A 65 8.65 -10.72 14.24
CA HIS A 65 7.93 -12.00 14.31
C HIS A 65 8.50 -13.07 13.39
N ALA A 66 9.11 -12.70 12.27
CA ALA A 66 9.59 -13.61 11.24
C ALA A 66 11.08 -13.93 11.37
N ASN A 67 11.52 -15.01 10.73
CA ASN A 67 12.93 -15.38 10.64
C ASN A 67 13.73 -14.36 9.82
N SER A 68 13.22 -13.96 8.65
CA SER A 68 13.81 -12.91 7.83
C SER A 68 12.77 -12.15 7.03
N VAL A 69 13.09 -10.90 6.67
CA VAL A 69 12.25 -10.03 5.87
C VAL A 69 13.05 -9.49 4.69
N VAL A 70 12.48 -9.54 3.52
CA VAL A 70 12.95 -8.80 2.36
C VAL A 70 12.08 -7.56 2.21
N ALA A 71 12.62 -6.38 2.48
CA ALA A 71 11.99 -5.10 2.17
C ALA A 71 12.25 -4.79 0.69
N TYR A 72 11.21 -4.80 -0.11
CA TYR A 72 11.28 -4.68 -1.57
C TYR A 72 10.54 -3.43 -2.03
N ASP A 73 11.22 -2.53 -2.73
CA ASP A 73 10.62 -1.29 -3.23
C ASP A 73 11.24 -0.87 -4.55
N LEU A 74 10.50 -0.08 -5.33
CA LEU A 74 10.98 0.56 -6.54
C LEU A 74 12.01 1.66 -6.24
N SER A 75 11.83 2.39 -5.13
CA SER A 75 12.64 3.55 -4.76
C SER A 75 13.86 3.17 -3.93
N ALA A 76 15.05 3.42 -4.47
CA ALA A 76 16.31 3.25 -3.75
C ALA A 76 16.36 4.13 -2.47
N SER A 77 15.85 5.36 -2.53
CA SER A 77 15.83 6.27 -1.38
C SER A 77 14.88 5.83 -0.27
N MET A 78 13.77 5.14 -0.60
CA MET A 78 12.93 4.48 0.41
C MET A 78 13.73 3.36 1.11
N LEU A 79 14.43 2.54 0.36
CA LEU A 79 15.25 1.46 0.91
C LEU A 79 16.39 1.99 1.80
N GLU A 80 17.01 3.12 1.46
CA GLU A 80 18.00 3.77 2.33
C GLU A 80 17.40 4.20 3.67
N VAL A 81 16.18 4.74 3.68
CA VAL A 81 15.45 5.08 4.91
C VAL A 81 15.13 3.82 5.73
N VAL A 82 14.72 2.73 5.07
CA VAL A 82 14.50 1.44 5.75
C VAL A 82 15.78 0.93 6.39
N ALA A 83 16.94 1.04 5.70
CA ALA A 83 18.23 0.62 6.23
C ALA A 83 18.57 1.34 7.54
N GLY A 84 18.56 2.68 7.52
CA GLY A 84 18.84 3.49 8.71
C GLY A 84 17.88 3.23 9.86
N ALA A 85 16.59 3.14 9.56
CA ALA A 85 15.57 2.87 10.57
C ALA A 85 15.63 1.44 11.15
N ALA A 86 16.06 0.46 10.37
CA ALA A 86 16.28 -0.91 10.83
C ALA A 86 17.48 -0.97 11.79
N GLU A 87 18.58 -0.28 11.46
CA GLU A 87 19.76 -0.17 12.32
C GLU A 87 19.43 0.48 13.67
N GLU A 88 18.73 1.62 13.66
CA GLU A 88 18.25 2.30 14.89
C GLU A 88 17.39 1.41 15.78
N ARG A 89 16.61 0.50 15.17
CA ARG A 89 15.72 -0.45 15.86
C ARG A 89 16.39 -1.78 16.19
N HIS A 90 17.68 -1.96 15.84
CA HIS A 90 18.43 -3.21 16.01
C HIS A 90 17.77 -4.42 15.32
N LEU A 91 17.14 -4.21 14.15
CA LEU A 91 16.53 -5.25 13.33
C LEU A 91 17.53 -5.75 12.28
N SER A 92 18.25 -6.81 12.61
CA SER A 92 19.32 -7.37 11.77
C SER A 92 18.85 -8.38 10.72
N ASN A 93 17.55 -8.74 10.74
CA ASN A 93 16.95 -9.75 9.86
C ASN A 93 16.18 -9.16 8.67
N ILE A 94 16.42 -7.87 8.35
CA ILE A 94 15.86 -7.22 7.16
C ILE A 94 16.94 -7.13 6.07
N THR A 95 16.60 -7.58 4.87
CA THR A 95 17.40 -7.37 3.64
C THR A 95 16.66 -6.49 2.67
N LEU A 96 17.38 -5.67 1.91
CA LEU A 96 16.81 -4.70 0.99
C LEU A 96 16.98 -5.17 -0.45
N ARG A 97 15.94 -5.04 -1.26
CA ARG A 97 15.98 -5.34 -2.69
C ARG A 97 15.18 -4.30 -3.47
N GLN A 98 15.76 -3.77 -4.52
CA GLN A 98 15.09 -2.83 -5.42
C GLN A 98 14.47 -3.55 -6.62
N GLY A 99 13.26 -3.14 -7.03
CA GLY A 99 12.62 -3.63 -8.24
C GLY A 99 11.13 -3.32 -8.32
N TYR A 100 10.47 -3.92 -9.31
CA TYR A 100 9.07 -3.69 -9.69
C TYR A 100 8.18 -4.82 -9.19
N ALA A 101 6.98 -4.48 -8.74
CA ALA A 101 5.99 -5.45 -8.25
C ALA A 101 5.60 -6.49 -9.31
N GLU A 102 5.60 -6.09 -10.58
CA GLU A 102 5.21 -6.93 -11.72
C GLU A 102 6.29 -7.91 -12.18
N LYS A 103 7.51 -7.84 -11.61
CA LYS A 103 8.62 -8.72 -11.94
C LYS A 103 9.53 -8.90 -10.74
N LEU A 104 9.25 -9.90 -9.94
CA LEU A 104 10.00 -10.19 -8.72
C LEU A 104 11.28 -10.99 -9.02
N PRO A 105 12.48 -10.53 -8.59
CA PRO A 105 13.75 -11.21 -8.85
C PRO A 105 14.04 -12.35 -7.86
N PHE A 106 13.02 -13.14 -7.55
CA PHE A 106 13.10 -14.25 -6.61
C PHE A 106 12.69 -15.55 -7.27
N GLU A 107 13.25 -16.65 -6.77
CA GLU A 107 12.90 -18.00 -7.20
C GLU A 107 11.44 -18.34 -6.85
N ASP A 108 10.87 -19.32 -7.55
CA ASP A 108 9.56 -19.87 -7.24
C ASP A 108 9.55 -20.43 -5.81
N ALA A 109 8.42 -20.30 -5.12
CA ALA A 109 8.22 -20.86 -3.79
C ALA A 109 9.31 -20.45 -2.77
N SER A 110 9.70 -19.17 -2.74
CA SER A 110 10.74 -18.61 -1.86
C SER A 110 10.20 -18.13 -0.51
N PHE A 111 8.92 -17.75 -0.42
CA PHE A 111 8.38 -17.06 0.75
C PHE A 111 7.17 -17.80 1.33
N GLU A 112 7.10 -17.85 2.66
CA GLU A 112 5.91 -18.28 3.39
C GLU A 112 4.85 -17.17 3.44
N VAL A 113 5.29 -15.90 3.49
CA VAL A 113 4.38 -14.76 3.58
C VAL A 113 4.83 -13.66 2.62
N VAL A 114 3.88 -13.11 1.87
CA VAL A 114 4.03 -11.86 1.12
C VAL A 114 3.06 -10.84 1.71
N ILE A 115 3.58 -9.66 2.05
CA ILE A 115 2.77 -8.53 2.52
C ILE A 115 2.91 -7.36 1.55
N SER A 116 1.87 -6.55 1.45
CA SER A 116 1.93 -5.23 0.82
C SER A 116 1.00 -4.28 1.55
N ARG A 117 1.49 -3.05 1.80
CA ARG A 117 0.75 -2.06 2.56
C ARG A 117 0.82 -0.68 1.92
N TYR A 118 -0.34 -0.12 1.55
CA TYR A 118 -0.50 1.21 0.92
C TYR A 118 0.42 1.42 -0.29
N SER A 119 0.51 0.40 -1.16
CA SER A 119 1.39 0.38 -2.31
C SER A 119 0.71 -0.04 -3.60
N ALA A 120 -0.22 -0.99 -3.54
CA ALA A 120 -0.80 -1.60 -4.74
C ALA A 120 -1.57 -0.61 -5.63
N HIS A 121 -2.07 0.48 -5.05
CA HIS A 121 -2.74 1.55 -5.79
C HIS A 121 -1.78 2.40 -6.67
N HIS A 122 -0.47 2.12 -6.62
CA HIS A 122 0.55 2.70 -7.51
C HIS A 122 1.07 1.71 -8.56
N TRP A 123 0.75 0.40 -8.45
CA TRP A 123 1.30 -0.58 -9.38
C TRP A 123 0.68 -0.44 -10.76
N HIS A 124 1.51 -0.58 -11.78
CA HIS A 124 1.09 -0.46 -13.17
C HIS A 124 0.13 -1.59 -13.57
N ASP A 125 0.39 -2.82 -13.13
CA ASP A 125 -0.42 -4.01 -13.38
C ASP A 125 -0.51 -4.88 -12.12
N VAL A 126 -1.55 -4.64 -11.31
CA VAL A 126 -1.82 -5.43 -10.09
C VAL A 126 -2.05 -6.91 -10.41
N GLY A 127 -2.69 -7.22 -11.54
CA GLY A 127 -2.92 -8.60 -11.95
C GLY A 127 -1.60 -9.34 -12.19
N GLN A 128 -0.63 -8.70 -12.86
CA GLN A 128 0.71 -9.26 -13.05
C GLN A 128 1.47 -9.38 -11.72
N ALA A 129 1.40 -8.37 -10.87
CA ALA A 129 2.02 -8.40 -9.55
C ALA A 129 1.48 -9.56 -8.70
N LEU A 130 0.18 -9.82 -8.71
CA LEU A 130 -0.43 -10.94 -8.00
C LEU A 130 -0.02 -12.32 -8.58
N ARG A 131 0.20 -12.43 -9.90
CA ARG A 131 0.77 -13.65 -10.50
C ARG A 131 2.20 -13.91 -10.03
N GLU A 132 3.01 -12.84 -9.91
CA GLU A 132 4.35 -12.94 -9.32
C GLU A 132 4.29 -13.34 -7.84
N VAL A 133 3.35 -12.77 -7.06
CA VAL A 133 3.10 -13.18 -5.67
C VAL A 133 2.77 -14.67 -5.61
N TYR A 134 1.85 -15.15 -6.45
CA TYR A 134 1.53 -16.59 -6.51
C TYR A 134 2.76 -17.44 -6.81
N ARG A 135 3.60 -17.02 -7.75
CA ARG A 135 4.83 -17.73 -8.15
C ARG A 135 5.81 -17.85 -6.98
N VAL A 136 6.09 -16.74 -6.29
CA VAL A 136 7.09 -16.71 -5.22
C VAL A 136 6.59 -17.25 -3.88
N LEU A 137 5.29 -17.35 -3.67
CA LEU A 137 4.72 -18.02 -2.49
C LEU A 137 4.93 -19.52 -2.55
N LYS A 138 5.34 -20.08 -1.42
CA LYS A 138 5.35 -21.53 -1.19
C LYS A 138 3.93 -22.10 -1.21
N PRO A 139 3.71 -23.38 -1.53
CA PRO A 139 2.43 -24.04 -1.27
C PRO A 139 2.01 -23.82 0.19
N GLY A 140 0.76 -23.41 0.42
CA GLY A 140 0.25 -23.01 1.75
C GLY A 140 0.70 -21.60 2.22
N GLY A 141 1.55 -20.92 1.45
CA GLY A 141 1.98 -19.57 1.76
C GLY A 141 0.89 -18.52 1.67
N VAL A 142 1.03 -17.42 2.39
CA VAL A 142 -0.01 -16.42 2.64
C VAL A 142 0.34 -15.07 2.02
N LEU A 143 -0.63 -14.45 1.36
CA LEU A 143 -0.62 -13.04 0.94
C LEU A 143 -1.46 -12.22 1.91
N ILE A 144 -0.92 -11.08 2.36
CA ILE A 144 -1.64 -10.07 3.15
C ILE A 144 -1.56 -8.72 2.44
N ILE A 145 -2.69 -8.23 1.94
CA ILE A 145 -2.82 -6.89 1.35
C ILE A 145 -3.49 -5.96 2.34
N MET A 146 -2.93 -4.78 2.54
CA MET A 146 -3.51 -3.69 3.32
C MET A 146 -3.47 -2.43 2.46
N ASP A 147 -4.63 -1.89 2.07
CA ASP A 147 -4.66 -0.71 1.19
C ASP A 147 -5.91 0.15 1.40
N VAL A 148 -5.90 1.35 0.81
CA VAL A 148 -7.11 2.17 0.66
C VAL A 148 -8.06 1.45 -0.29
N MET A 149 -9.34 1.41 0.07
CA MET A 149 -10.36 0.68 -0.67
C MET A 149 -11.37 1.63 -1.32
N SER A 150 -11.66 1.39 -2.60
CA SER A 150 -12.80 2.02 -3.26
C SER A 150 -14.12 1.50 -2.69
N PRO A 151 -15.14 2.37 -2.51
CA PRO A 151 -16.49 1.95 -2.12
C PRO A 151 -17.18 1.02 -3.12
N GLY A 152 -16.66 0.89 -4.35
CA GLY A 152 -17.28 0.11 -5.43
C GLY A 152 -18.55 0.71 -6.06
N HIS A 153 -19.15 1.72 -5.44
CA HIS A 153 -20.30 2.43 -6.01
C HIS A 153 -19.83 3.52 -6.99
N PRO A 154 -20.27 3.54 -8.24
CA PRO A 154 -19.71 4.39 -9.30
C PRO A 154 -19.51 5.86 -8.95
N VAL A 155 -20.54 6.50 -8.34
CA VAL A 155 -20.48 7.93 -7.96
C VAL A 155 -19.46 8.20 -6.86
N ARG A 156 -19.30 7.28 -5.90
CA ARG A 156 -18.33 7.39 -4.81
C ARG A 156 -16.94 7.01 -5.27
N ASP A 157 -16.84 5.99 -6.12
CA ASP A 157 -15.58 5.53 -6.69
C ASP A 157 -14.93 6.65 -7.50
N ILE A 158 -15.64 7.23 -8.48
CA ILE A 158 -15.05 8.30 -9.31
C ILE A 158 -14.62 9.51 -8.48
N TRP A 159 -15.36 9.84 -7.40
CA TRP A 159 -14.95 10.92 -6.51
C TRP A 159 -13.61 10.62 -5.82
N LEU A 160 -13.46 9.43 -5.24
CA LEU A 160 -12.23 9.03 -4.55
C LEU A 160 -11.05 8.99 -5.53
N GLN A 161 -11.20 8.32 -6.68
CA GLN A 161 -10.14 8.23 -7.70
C GLN A 161 -9.71 9.63 -8.17
N THR A 162 -10.66 10.56 -8.33
CA THR A 162 -10.36 11.91 -8.79
C THR A 162 -9.54 12.70 -7.77
N VAL A 163 -9.93 12.69 -6.49
CA VAL A 163 -9.18 13.44 -5.46
C VAL A 163 -7.80 12.83 -5.21
N GLU A 164 -7.66 11.49 -5.29
CA GLU A 164 -6.36 10.82 -5.16
C GLU A 164 -5.46 11.10 -6.38
N ALA A 165 -5.97 11.06 -7.60
CA ALA A 165 -5.19 11.38 -8.81
C ALA A 165 -4.76 12.86 -8.86
N LEU A 166 -5.57 13.78 -8.36
CA LEU A 166 -5.19 15.20 -8.23
C LEU A 166 -4.13 15.41 -7.14
N ARG A 167 -4.20 14.66 -6.06
CA ARG A 167 -3.24 14.72 -4.96
C ARG A 167 -1.88 14.15 -5.34
N ASP A 168 -1.90 13.03 -6.05
CA ASP A 168 -0.74 12.21 -6.36
C ASP A 168 -0.80 11.72 -7.81
N THR A 169 0.07 12.26 -8.65
CA THR A 169 0.12 11.92 -10.08
C THR A 169 0.65 10.51 -10.36
N SER A 170 1.15 9.81 -9.34
CA SER A 170 1.55 8.39 -9.43
C SER A 170 0.42 7.43 -9.02
N HIS A 171 -0.73 7.94 -8.59
CA HIS A 171 -1.90 7.14 -8.28
C HIS A 171 -2.46 6.45 -9.53
N VAL A 172 -2.69 5.14 -9.46
CA VAL A 172 -3.33 4.37 -10.54
C VAL A 172 -4.79 4.12 -10.19
N ARG A 173 -5.06 3.37 -9.09
CA ARG A 173 -6.43 3.05 -8.69
C ARG A 173 -6.50 2.50 -7.27
N ASN A 174 -7.45 2.97 -6.49
CA ASN A 174 -7.94 2.26 -5.31
C ASN A 174 -8.98 1.23 -5.75
N TYR A 175 -8.75 -0.04 -5.45
CA TYR A 175 -9.62 -1.14 -5.85
C TYR A 175 -10.70 -1.40 -4.81
N SER A 176 -11.90 -1.72 -5.25
CA SER A 176 -12.99 -2.17 -4.37
C SER A 176 -12.73 -3.61 -3.87
N SER A 177 -13.45 -4.02 -2.83
CA SER A 177 -13.37 -5.39 -2.34
C SER A 177 -13.71 -6.42 -3.42
N GLY A 178 -14.71 -6.14 -4.27
CA GLY A 178 -15.07 -7.02 -5.39
C GLY A 178 -13.95 -7.13 -6.44
N GLU A 179 -13.29 -6.02 -6.79
CA GLU A 179 -12.14 -6.03 -7.70
C GLU A 179 -10.97 -6.81 -7.09
N TRP A 180 -10.66 -6.61 -5.81
CA TRP A 180 -9.62 -7.37 -5.10
C TRP A 180 -9.88 -8.87 -5.12
N LEU A 181 -11.11 -9.30 -4.76
CA LEU A 181 -11.49 -10.72 -4.79
C LEU A 181 -11.34 -11.34 -6.18
N ALA A 182 -11.76 -10.61 -7.22
CA ALA A 182 -11.62 -11.08 -8.59
C ALA A 182 -10.15 -11.21 -9.02
N MET A 183 -9.31 -10.20 -8.72
CA MET A 183 -7.89 -10.20 -9.09
C MET A 183 -7.11 -11.30 -8.35
N VAL A 184 -7.35 -11.48 -7.06
CA VAL A 184 -6.73 -12.53 -6.23
C VAL A 184 -7.10 -13.91 -6.75
N ASN A 185 -8.39 -14.15 -7.05
CA ASN A 185 -8.86 -15.41 -7.62
C ASN A 185 -8.27 -15.67 -9.02
N ASN A 186 -8.19 -14.65 -9.87
CA ASN A 186 -7.57 -14.76 -11.20
C ASN A 186 -6.06 -15.08 -11.13
N ALA A 187 -5.40 -14.72 -10.03
CA ALA A 187 -4.02 -15.09 -9.73
C ALA A 187 -3.90 -16.47 -9.05
N MET A 188 -4.97 -17.26 -9.00
CA MET A 188 -5.03 -18.61 -8.40
C MET A 188 -4.79 -18.61 -6.87
N LEU A 189 -4.96 -17.47 -6.21
CA LEU A 189 -4.93 -17.36 -4.76
C LEU A 189 -6.34 -17.52 -4.19
N VAL A 190 -6.46 -18.16 -3.05
CA VAL A 190 -7.75 -18.41 -2.37
C VAL A 190 -7.90 -17.43 -1.23
N THR A 191 -8.91 -16.57 -1.28
CA THR A 191 -9.18 -15.58 -0.22
C THR A 191 -9.69 -16.26 1.04
N ASN A 192 -9.09 -15.94 2.19
CA ASN A 192 -9.48 -16.43 3.51
C ASN A 192 -10.29 -15.40 4.29
N THR A 193 -9.79 -14.16 4.32
CA THR A 193 -10.35 -13.11 5.18
C THR A 193 -10.35 -11.78 4.46
N VAL A 194 -11.40 -11.00 4.67
CA VAL A 194 -11.49 -9.60 4.26
C VAL A 194 -11.99 -8.80 5.46
N ILE A 195 -11.20 -7.83 5.89
CA ILE A 195 -11.54 -6.90 6.97
C ILE A 195 -11.54 -5.49 6.37
N THR A 196 -12.54 -4.71 6.70
CA THR A 196 -12.62 -3.30 6.28
C THR A 196 -12.63 -2.40 7.50
N ASP A 197 -11.96 -1.27 7.40
CA ASP A 197 -11.93 -0.22 8.41
C ASP A 197 -12.15 1.15 7.78
N ARG A 198 -12.31 2.16 8.64
CA ARG A 198 -12.34 3.57 8.24
C ARG A 198 -11.02 4.23 8.61
N LEU A 199 -10.48 5.01 7.68
CA LEU A 199 -9.27 5.82 7.84
C LEU A 199 -9.64 7.29 7.74
N SER A 200 -9.46 8.04 8.82
CA SER A 200 -9.63 9.49 8.81
C SER A 200 -8.39 10.17 8.25
N LEU A 201 -8.58 11.06 7.30
CA LEU A 201 -7.54 11.80 6.58
C LEU A 201 -7.70 13.30 6.84
N GLU A 202 -6.80 13.87 7.64
CA GLU A 202 -6.74 15.32 7.84
C GLU A 202 -6.19 15.96 6.56
N PHE A 203 -6.93 16.93 6.00
CA PHE A 203 -6.69 17.45 4.66
C PHE A 203 -5.31 18.06 4.48
N ARG A 204 -4.88 18.89 5.43
CA ARG A 204 -3.60 19.59 5.35
C ARG A 204 -2.42 18.62 5.32
N SER A 205 -2.39 17.67 6.24
CA SER A 205 -1.33 16.66 6.28
C SER A 205 -1.38 15.72 5.07
N TRP A 206 -2.59 15.41 4.58
CA TRP A 206 -2.81 14.54 3.43
C TRP A 206 -2.21 15.11 2.15
N VAL A 207 -2.43 16.42 1.85
CA VAL A 207 -1.86 17.08 0.66
C VAL A 207 -0.39 17.47 0.86
N THR A 208 0.01 17.89 2.07
CA THR A 208 1.39 18.30 2.35
C THR A 208 2.35 17.11 2.24
N ARG A 209 1.94 15.93 2.69
CA ARG A 209 2.73 14.70 2.61
C ARG A 209 3.12 14.35 1.16
N MET A 210 2.24 14.63 0.19
CA MET A 210 2.52 14.42 -1.23
C MET A 210 3.13 15.64 -1.93
N ARG A 211 3.34 16.75 -1.20
CA ARG A 211 3.74 18.04 -1.78
C ARG A 211 2.85 18.44 -2.96
N THR A 212 1.56 18.15 -2.84
CA THR A 212 0.59 18.44 -3.89
C THR A 212 0.69 19.91 -4.30
N PRO A 213 0.88 20.23 -5.59
CA PRO A 213 0.99 21.60 -6.05
C PRO A 213 -0.25 22.42 -5.70
N ALA A 214 -0.05 23.70 -5.32
CA ALA A 214 -1.15 24.56 -4.88
C ALA A 214 -2.35 24.63 -5.84
N PRO A 215 -2.18 24.67 -7.18
CA PRO A 215 -3.32 24.61 -8.10
C PRO A 215 -4.13 23.32 -8.00
N LEU A 216 -3.46 22.17 -7.74
CA LEU A 216 -4.14 20.89 -7.56
C LEU A 216 -4.84 20.80 -6.20
N VAL A 217 -4.26 21.38 -5.15
CA VAL A 217 -4.92 21.52 -3.83
C VAL A 217 -6.21 22.32 -3.96
N GLU A 218 -6.18 23.43 -4.71
CA GLU A 218 -7.36 24.25 -4.98
C GLU A 218 -8.39 23.47 -5.79
N ALA A 219 -7.98 22.75 -6.83
CA ALA A 219 -8.87 21.89 -7.63
C ALA A 219 -9.56 20.82 -6.76
N ILE A 220 -8.82 20.17 -5.85
CA ILE A 220 -9.40 19.22 -4.89
C ILE A 220 -10.46 19.91 -4.04
N ARG A 221 -10.18 21.08 -3.49
CA ARG A 221 -11.14 21.84 -2.65
C ARG A 221 -12.41 22.21 -3.41
N LEU A 222 -12.28 22.68 -4.64
CA LEU A 222 -13.44 22.99 -5.51
C LEU A 222 -14.25 21.73 -5.82
N TYR A 223 -13.59 20.62 -6.09
CA TYR A 223 -14.24 19.34 -6.35
C TYR A 223 -14.96 18.79 -5.12
N GLN A 224 -14.36 18.91 -3.93
CA GLN A 224 -14.99 18.59 -2.65
C GLN A 224 -16.23 19.45 -2.36
N ALA A 225 -16.14 20.74 -2.60
CA ALA A 225 -17.26 21.66 -2.38
C ALA A 225 -18.49 21.33 -3.25
N SER A 226 -18.25 20.92 -4.51
CA SER A 226 -19.28 20.53 -5.47
C SER A 226 -19.80 19.10 -5.34
N ALA A 227 -19.22 18.30 -4.42
CA ALA A 227 -19.58 16.89 -4.27
C ALA A 227 -21.07 16.71 -3.90
N PRO A 228 -21.76 15.69 -4.47
CA PRO A 228 -23.12 15.33 -4.11
C PRO A 228 -23.26 14.97 -2.62
N VAL A 229 -24.50 15.12 -2.09
CA VAL A 229 -24.76 14.89 -0.65
C VAL A 229 -24.43 13.45 -0.20
N GLU A 230 -24.65 12.47 -1.06
CA GLU A 230 -24.34 11.06 -0.78
C GLU A 230 -22.83 10.80 -0.72
N VAL A 231 -22.02 11.55 -1.47
CA VAL A 231 -20.55 11.51 -1.41
C VAL A 231 -20.07 12.18 -0.12
N LYS A 232 -20.54 13.40 0.16
CA LYS A 232 -20.19 14.13 1.39
C LYS A 232 -20.50 13.32 2.64
N ARG A 233 -21.68 12.69 2.69
CA ARG A 233 -22.09 11.84 3.81
C ARG A 233 -21.23 10.59 3.93
N TYR A 234 -20.94 9.92 2.82
CA TYR A 234 -20.19 8.67 2.83
C TYR A 234 -18.76 8.87 3.28
N PHE A 235 -18.08 9.87 2.72
CA PHE A 235 -16.69 10.19 3.06
C PHE A 235 -16.56 11.08 4.30
N GLU A 236 -17.68 11.41 4.98
CA GLU A 236 -17.68 12.27 6.18
C GLU A 236 -16.91 13.58 5.94
N LEU A 237 -17.14 14.16 4.74
CA LEU A 237 -16.39 15.32 4.27
C LEU A 237 -16.66 16.53 5.15
N GLN A 238 -15.59 17.13 5.70
CA GLN A 238 -15.61 18.25 6.61
C GLN A 238 -15.34 19.59 5.88
N ASP A 239 -15.64 20.71 6.53
CA ASP A 239 -15.47 22.05 5.96
C ASP A 239 -14.01 22.38 5.65
N ASP A 240 -13.06 21.85 6.43
CA ASP A 240 -11.62 22.01 6.20
C ASP A 240 -11.08 21.12 5.07
N GLY A 241 -11.91 20.21 4.54
CA GLY A 241 -11.58 19.24 3.50
C GLY A 241 -11.12 17.89 4.01
N SER A 242 -11.03 17.71 5.33
CA SER A 242 -10.77 16.41 5.93
C SER A 242 -11.90 15.44 5.62
N PHE A 243 -11.57 14.16 5.46
CA PHE A 243 -12.54 13.13 5.10
C PHE A 243 -12.11 11.75 5.61
N SER A 244 -13.02 10.79 5.56
CA SER A 244 -12.72 9.40 5.88
C SER A 244 -12.81 8.53 4.62
N SER A 245 -11.83 7.64 4.43
CA SER A 245 -11.83 6.64 3.37
C SER A 245 -11.95 5.23 3.96
N ASP A 246 -12.37 4.27 3.14
CA ASP A 246 -12.32 2.87 3.53
C ASP A 246 -10.92 2.30 3.33
N THR A 247 -10.56 1.33 4.14
CA THR A 247 -9.38 0.51 3.97
C THR A 247 -9.75 -0.97 3.97
N ILE A 248 -8.93 -1.77 3.33
CA ILE A 248 -9.06 -3.22 3.28
C ILE A 248 -7.81 -3.88 3.85
N MET A 249 -8.00 -4.94 4.63
CA MET A 249 -7.00 -5.96 4.89
C MET A 249 -7.54 -7.28 4.36
N LEU A 250 -6.90 -7.79 3.31
CA LEU A 250 -7.26 -9.03 2.65
C LEU A 250 -6.16 -10.06 2.90
N GLU A 251 -6.54 -11.24 3.37
CA GLU A 251 -5.66 -12.40 3.45
C GLU A 251 -6.11 -13.45 2.43
N ALA A 252 -5.13 -13.97 1.68
CA ALA A 252 -5.31 -15.06 0.75
C ALA A 252 -4.14 -16.04 0.85
N HIS A 253 -4.30 -17.26 0.36
CA HIS A 253 -3.23 -18.25 0.36
C HIS A 253 -3.09 -18.95 -1.00
N LYS A 254 -1.89 -19.46 -1.26
CA LYS A 254 -1.63 -20.40 -2.33
C LYS A 254 -2.02 -21.80 -1.87
N ALA A 255 -2.92 -22.47 -2.61
CA ALA A 255 -3.30 -23.85 -2.29
C ALA A 255 -2.07 -24.78 -2.23
N VAL A 256 -2.18 -25.83 -1.42
CA VAL A 256 -1.14 -26.88 -1.27
C VAL A 256 -1.14 -27.83 -2.48
#